data_d61c3ed1811c609fe1fe88b430db4f8b
#
_entry.id   d61c3ed1811c609fe1fe88b430db4f8b
#
_cell.length_a   1.000
_cell.length_b   1.000
_cell.length_c   1.000
_cell.angle_alpha   90.00
_cell.angle_beta   90.00
_cell.angle_gamma   90.00
#
_symmetry.space_group_name_H-M   'P 1'
#
loop_
_entity.id
_entity.type
_entity.pdbx_description
1 polymer ?
#
loop_
_entity_poly.entity_id
_entity_poly.type
_entity_poly.pdbx_seq_one_letter_code
_entity_poly.pdbx_strand_id
1 'polypeptide(L)'
;MRKMEKIHLTQFAKHGGCAAKIGPDTLGKVLGRLPKFHEDNLLVGFETSDDAAVYKLSDDTAVIQTLDFFTPVVDDPYTFGQIAAANALSDVYAMGGEPVSYTHLRAHET
;
A
#
# COMPACT_ATOMS: atom_id res chain seq x y z
N MET A 1 -7.67 18.96 33.35
CA MET A 1 -6.94 18.50 32.16
C MET A 1 -7.18 17.01 31.97
N ARG A 2 -7.75 16.62 30.87
CA ARG A 2 -7.96 15.20 30.59
C ARG A 2 -6.65 14.48 30.44
N LYS A 3 -6.45 13.43 31.23
CA LYS A 3 -5.32 12.54 31.07
C LYS A 3 -5.54 11.69 29.83
N MET A 4 -4.75 11.88 28.80
CA MET A 4 -4.85 11.01 27.62
C MET A 4 -4.33 9.63 27.95
N GLU A 5 -5.16 8.63 27.76
CA GLU A 5 -4.73 7.25 27.88
C GLU A 5 -3.76 6.92 26.74
N LYS A 6 -2.65 6.28 27.11
CA LYS A 6 -1.68 5.81 26.13
C LYS A 6 -2.26 4.63 25.37
N ILE A 7 -2.49 4.81 24.07
CA ILE A 7 -2.98 3.76 23.20
C ILE A 7 -1.79 3.00 22.61
N HIS A 8 -1.82 1.68 22.76
CA HIS A 8 -0.85 0.78 22.15
C HIS A 8 -1.43 0.21 20.86
N LEU A 9 -1.02 0.77 19.73
CA LEU A 9 -1.57 0.42 18.40
C LEU A 9 -1.34 -1.06 18.07
N THR A 10 -0.23 -1.64 18.52
CA THR A 10 0.09 -3.04 18.25
C THR A 10 -0.90 -4.02 18.86
N GLN A 11 -1.66 -3.62 19.87
CA GLN A 11 -2.71 -4.46 20.47
C GLN A 11 -3.82 -4.82 19.48
N PHE A 12 -4.02 -4.01 18.45
CA PHE A 12 -5.04 -4.23 17.45
C PHE A 12 -4.53 -5.06 16.27
N ALA A 13 -3.26 -5.43 16.28
CA ALA A 13 -2.64 -6.19 15.21
C ALA A 13 -2.53 -7.67 15.60
N LYS A 14 -3.01 -8.58 14.73
CA LYS A 14 -2.82 -10.03 14.89
C LYS A 14 -1.47 -10.47 14.36
N HIS A 15 -1.00 -9.80 13.31
CA HIS A 15 0.26 -10.08 12.64
C HIS A 15 0.92 -8.77 12.26
N GLY A 16 2.23 -8.74 12.17
CA GLY A 16 2.99 -7.56 11.74
C GLY A 16 3.49 -7.66 10.31
N GLY A 17 3.69 -6.50 9.68
CA GLY A 17 4.31 -6.40 8.36
C GLY A 17 3.61 -7.22 7.28
N CYS A 18 4.38 -7.87 6.42
CA CYS A 18 3.86 -8.68 5.31
C CYS A 18 3.05 -9.89 5.77
N ALA A 19 3.27 -10.38 6.99
CA ALA A 19 2.52 -11.52 7.55
C ALA A 19 1.03 -11.19 7.77
N ALA A 20 0.67 -9.91 7.84
CA ALA A 20 -0.72 -9.46 7.97
C ALA A 20 -1.48 -9.51 6.64
N LYS A 21 -0.79 -9.68 5.53
CA LYS A 21 -1.38 -9.71 4.19
C LYS A 21 -1.65 -11.14 3.73
N ILE A 22 -2.43 -11.24 2.65
CA ILE A 22 -2.71 -12.53 2.01
C ILE A 22 -1.42 -13.08 1.39
N GLY A 23 -1.13 -14.36 1.61
CA GLY A 23 0.04 -15.02 1.03
C GLY A 23 0.02 -15.01 -0.50
N PRO A 24 1.21 -15.09 -1.16
CA PRO A 24 1.31 -14.99 -2.62
C PRO A 24 0.47 -16.01 -3.38
N ASP A 25 0.42 -17.25 -2.91
CA ASP A 25 -0.36 -18.32 -3.57
C ASP A 25 -1.85 -18.05 -3.52
N THR A 26 -2.36 -17.64 -2.36
CA THR A 26 -3.77 -17.29 -2.18
C THR A 26 -4.13 -16.06 -2.99
N LEU A 27 -3.27 -15.06 -3.00
CA LEU A 27 -3.45 -13.84 -3.78
C LEU A 27 -3.52 -14.16 -5.29
N GLY A 28 -2.63 -15.00 -5.78
CA GLY A 28 -2.62 -15.44 -7.17
C GLY A 28 -3.93 -16.11 -7.58
N LYS A 29 -4.49 -16.94 -6.71
CA LYS A 29 -5.79 -17.60 -6.96
C LYS A 29 -6.94 -16.60 -7.01
N VAL A 30 -6.95 -15.63 -6.13
CA VAL A 30 -7.97 -14.56 -6.10
C VAL A 30 -7.88 -13.70 -7.34
N LEU A 31 -6.69 -13.24 -7.68
CA LEU A 31 -6.45 -12.41 -8.87
C LEU A 31 -6.82 -13.14 -10.17
N GLY A 32 -6.58 -14.45 -10.24
CA GLY A 32 -6.93 -15.25 -11.37
C GLY A 32 -8.44 -15.35 -11.64
N ARG A 33 -9.27 -15.05 -10.63
CA ARG A 33 -10.75 -15.05 -10.76
C ARG A 33 -11.30 -13.70 -11.17
N LEU A 34 -10.48 -12.63 -11.14
CA LEU A 34 -10.91 -11.31 -11.55
C LEU A 34 -11.04 -11.25 -13.07
N PRO A 35 -12.02 -10.47 -13.58
CA PRO A 35 -12.09 -10.23 -15.02
C PRO A 35 -10.80 -9.58 -15.51
N LYS A 36 -10.19 -10.17 -16.54
CA LYS A 36 -9.04 -9.58 -17.18
C LYS A 36 -9.53 -8.51 -18.15
N PHE A 37 -8.96 -7.33 -18.05
CA PHE A 37 -9.21 -6.27 -19.01
C PHE A 37 -7.88 -5.78 -19.55
N HIS A 38 -7.91 -5.29 -20.79
CA HIS A 38 -6.76 -4.70 -21.42
C HIS A 38 -7.01 -3.21 -21.62
N GLU A 39 -6.06 -2.39 -21.16
CA GLU A 39 -6.03 -0.94 -21.36
C GLU A 39 -4.66 -0.58 -21.89
N ASP A 40 -4.62 -0.03 -23.11
CA ASP A 40 -3.35 0.26 -23.80
C ASP A 40 -2.44 1.21 -23.01
N ASN A 41 -3.03 2.14 -22.27
CA ASN A 41 -2.28 3.11 -21.48
C ASN A 41 -1.82 2.56 -20.13
N LEU A 42 -2.35 1.42 -19.69
CA LEU A 42 -1.90 0.75 -18.48
C LEU A 42 -0.66 -0.08 -18.81
N LEU A 43 0.51 0.50 -18.57
CA LEU A 43 1.80 -0.12 -18.90
C LEU A 43 2.12 -1.27 -17.95
N VAL A 44 1.80 -1.09 -16.66
CA VAL A 44 1.98 -2.10 -15.63
C VAL A 44 0.71 -2.16 -14.79
N GLY A 45 0.11 -3.33 -14.73
CA GLY A 45 -1.10 -3.58 -13.95
C GLY A 45 -0.94 -4.79 -13.03
N PHE A 46 -2.04 -5.29 -12.49
CA PHE A 46 -2.00 -6.41 -11.54
C PHE A 46 -1.59 -7.75 -12.17
N GLU A 47 -1.65 -7.86 -13.49
CA GLU A 47 -1.35 -9.12 -14.20
C GLU A 47 0.10 -9.56 -14.03
N THR A 48 1.02 -8.61 -13.87
CA THR A 48 2.45 -8.88 -13.72
C THR A 48 2.91 -8.93 -12.26
N SER A 49 1.99 -8.69 -11.32
CA SER A 49 2.27 -8.71 -9.87
C SER A 49 3.42 -7.79 -9.45
N ASP A 50 3.50 -6.62 -10.08
CA ASP A 50 4.51 -5.61 -9.77
C ASP A 50 4.13 -4.78 -8.53
N ASP A 51 5.09 -3.97 -8.06
CA ASP A 51 4.93 -3.19 -6.83
C ASP A 51 3.94 -2.04 -6.95
N ALA A 52 3.65 -1.58 -8.16
CA ALA A 52 2.73 -0.46 -8.41
C ALA A 52 2.16 -0.54 -9.82
N ALA A 53 1.06 0.16 -10.04
CA ALA A 53 0.52 0.36 -11.38
C ALA A 53 1.20 1.55 -12.07
N VAL A 54 1.41 1.44 -13.36
CA VAL A 54 1.98 2.51 -14.20
C VAL A 54 1.03 2.81 -15.34
N TYR A 55 0.54 4.02 -15.41
CA TYR A 55 -0.42 4.46 -16.42
C TYR A 55 0.16 5.58 -17.27
N LYS A 56 0.17 5.39 -18.58
CA LYS A 56 0.69 6.37 -19.55
C LYS A 56 -0.31 7.50 -19.74
N LEU A 57 0.12 8.73 -19.51
CA LEU A 57 -0.68 9.95 -19.76
C LEU A 57 -0.39 10.56 -21.12
N SER A 58 0.87 10.53 -21.54
CA SER A 58 1.35 11.05 -22.82
C SER A 58 2.58 10.26 -23.26
N ASP A 59 3.15 10.60 -24.41
CA ASP A 59 4.32 9.87 -24.93
C ASP A 59 5.54 9.95 -24.00
N ASP A 60 5.63 10.98 -23.17
CA ASP A 60 6.78 11.24 -22.30
C ASP A 60 6.44 11.24 -20.81
N THR A 61 5.18 10.98 -20.46
CA THR A 61 4.72 11.08 -19.06
C THR A 61 3.86 9.88 -18.67
N ALA A 62 4.16 9.30 -17.53
CA ALA A 62 3.36 8.24 -16.93
C ALA A 62 3.14 8.52 -15.44
N VAL A 63 2.04 8.02 -14.90
CA VAL A 63 1.72 8.08 -13.47
C VAL A 63 1.94 6.72 -12.86
N ILE A 64 2.61 6.69 -11.72
CA ILE A 64 2.78 5.50 -10.89
C ILE A 64 1.85 5.65 -9.70
N GLN A 65 1.04 4.62 -9.44
CA GLN A 65 0.12 4.61 -8.31
C GLN A 65 0.27 3.32 -7.54
N THR A 66 0.43 3.45 -6.24
CA THR A 66 0.46 2.32 -5.32
C THR A 66 -0.46 2.56 -4.13
N LEU A 67 -0.90 1.48 -3.53
CA LEU A 67 -1.68 1.49 -2.31
C LEU A 67 -1.09 0.43 -1.39
N ASP A 68 -0.75 0.82 -0.18
CA ASP A 68 -0.25 -0.11 0.82
C ASP A 68 -1.04 0.05 2.11
N PHE A 69 -1.41 -1.05 2.71
CA PHE A 69 -2.10 -1.06 3.99
C PHE A 69 -1.58 -2.20 4.86
N PHE A 70 -1.51 -1.95 6.14
CA PHE A 70 -1.04 -2.95 7.10
C PHE A 70 -1.45 -2.53 8.52
N THR A 71 -1.40 -3.50 9.42
CA THR A 71 -1.67 -3.27 10.83
C THR A 71 -0.48 -2.62 11.52
N PRO A 72 -0.71 -1.89 12.63
CA PRO A 72 0.38 -1.22 13.33
C PRO A 72 1.48 -2.19 13.78
N VAL A 73 2.72 -1.81 13.50
CA VAL A 73 3.93 -2.55 13.88
C VAL A 73 4.66 -1.91 15.05
N VAL A 74 4.28 -0.69 15.41
CA VAL A 74 4.81 0.04 16.57
C VAL A 74 3.65 0.78 17.25
N ASP A 75 3.83 1.12 18.52
CA ASP A 75 2.76 1.77 19.31
C ASP A 75 2.72 3.29 19.14
N ASP A 76 3.86 3.93 18.83
CA ASP A 76 3.92 5.36 18.63
C ASP A 76 3.29 5.75 17.30
N PRO A 77 2.20 6.55 17.30
CA PRO A 77 1.50 6.92 16.06
C PRO A 77 2.37 7.66 15.07
N TYR A 78 3.24 8.54 15.55
CA TYR A 78 4.14 9.30 14.67
C TYR A 78 5.13 8.36 13.96
N THR A 79 5.76 7.47 14.71
CA THR A 79 6.69 6.48 14.16
C THR A 79 5.98 5.54 13.20
N PHE A 80 4.77 5.10 13.54
CA PHE A 80 3.96 4.28 12.64
C PHE A 80 3.67 5.00 11.32
N GLY A 81 3.33 6.29 11.39
CA GLY A 81 3.12 7.11 10.19
C GLY A 81 4.36 7.20 9.31
N GLN A 82 5.54 7.36 9.91
CA GLN A 82 6.81 7.35 9.17
C GLN A 82 7.05 6.02 8.47
N ILE A 83 6.78 4.91 9.15
CA ILE A 83 6.91 3.56 8.57
C ILE A 83 5.93 3.38 7.41
N ALA A 84 4.68 3.80 7.59
CA ALA A 84 3.67 3.71 6.55
C ALA A 84 4.06 4.49 5.31
N ALA A 85 4.53 5.72 5.48
CA ALA A 85 5.01 6.54 4.38
C ALA A 85 6.21 5.91 3.68
N ALA A 86 7.19 5.43 4.44
CA ALA A 86 8.38 4.80 3.87
C ALA A 86 8.02 3.58 3.03
N ASN A 87 7.10 2.74 3.50
CA ASN A 87 6.67 1.55 2.77
C ASN A 87 5.95 1.91 1.47
N ALA A 88 5.03 2.86 1.51
CA ALA A 88 4.31 3.29 0.31
C ALA A 88 5.25 3.95 -0.71
N LEU A 89 6.15 4.80 -0.25
CA LEU A 89 7.11 5.48 -1.12
C LEU A 89 8.11 4.51 -1.75
N SER A 90 8.49 3.45 -1.03
CA SER A 90 9.43 2.46 -1.56
C SER A 90 8.91 1.75 -2.80
N ASP A 91 7.60 1.51 -2.88
CA ASP A 91 6.99 0.90 -4.07
C ASP A 91 7.10 1.81 -5.30
N VAL A 92 6.94 3.12 -5.11
CA VAL A 92 7.13 4.09 -6.19
C VAL A 92 8.59 4.12 -6.65
N TYR A 93 9.53 4.14 -5.70
CA TYR A 93 10.96 4.11 -6.04
C TYR A 93 11.36 2.81 -6.72
N ALA A 94 10.78 1.69 -6.31
CA ALA A 94 11.05 0.38 -6.94
C ALA A 94 10.66 0.36 -8.41
N MET A 95 9.65 1.15 -8.79
CA MET A 95 9.20 1.30 -10.17
C MET A 95 9.96 2.40 -10.94
N GLY A 96 10.97 3.00 -10.34
CA GLY A 96 11.77 4.06 -10.96
C GLY A 96 11.10 5.43 -10.97
N GLY A 97 10.06 5.61 -10.17
CA GLY A 97 9.30 6.83 -10.13
C GLY A 97 9.79 7.84 -9.10
N GLU A 98 9.25 9.05 -9.22
CA GLU A 98 9.47 10.15 -8.27
C GLU A 98 8.16 10.42 -7.54
N PRO A 99 8.10 10.28 -6.20
CA PRO A 99 6.88 10.55 -5.44
C PRO A 99 6.46 12.02 -5.54
N VAL A 100 5.17 12.24 -5.77
CA VAL A 100 4.60 13.59 -5.91
C VAL A 100 3.62 13.89 -4.79
N SER A 101 2.84 12.91 -4.38
CA SER A 101 1.82 13.09 -3.34
C SER A 101 1.65 11.83 -2.50
N TYR A 102 1.15 12.04 -1.30
CA TYR A 102 0.85 10.98 -0.35
C TYR A 102 -0.48 11.27 0.34
N THR A 103 -1.33 10.26 0.43
CA THR A 103 -2.59 10.34 1.18
C THR A 103 -2.63 9.22 2.21
N HIS A 104 -2.84 9.58 3.46
CA HIS A 104 -2.93 8.65 4.56
C HIS A 104 -4.39 8.49 4.98
N LEU A 105 -4.86 7.24 5.02
CA LEU A 105 -6.18 6.89 5.51
C LEU A 105 -6.05 5.98 6.72
N ARG A 106 -6.83 6.29 7.73
CA ARG A 106 -6.96 5.44 8.90
C ARG A 106 -8.37 4.88 8.94
N ALA A 107 -8.48 3.56 8.96
CA ALA A 107 -9.78 2.94 9.13
C ALA A 107 -10.25 3.11 10.58
N HIS A 108 -11.51 3.51 10.74
CA HIS A 108 -12.16 3.54 12.04
C HIS A 108 -12.97 2.27 12.20
N GLU A 109 -12.72 1.56 13.29
CA GLU A 109 -13.64 0.51 13.71
C GLU A 109 -14.85 1.16 14.40
N THR A 110 -16.01 0.78 13.94
CA THR A 110 -17.27 1.16 14.56
C THR A 110 -17.71 0.11 15.56
#